data_617122c60eacc7fd93d7b692ec6f6f3f
#
_entry.id   617122c60eacc7fd93d7b692ec6f6f3f
#
_cell.length_a   1.000
_cell.length_b   1.000
_cell.length_c   1.000
_cell.angle_alpha   90.00
_cell.angle_beta   90.00
_cell.angle_gamma   90.00
#
_symmetry.space_group_name_H-M   'P 1'
#
loop_
_entity.id
_entity.type
_entity.pdbx_description
1 polymer ?
#
loop_
_entity_poly.entity_id
_entity_poly.type
_entity_poly.pdbx_seq_one_letter_code
_entity_poly.pdbx_strand_id
1 'polypeptide(L)'
;MELENIVANTVLLKAREGGGGKRKGRSKKWKEILRFPHISQCDDLRKGLERDYSSLCDKQPIGRLLFRQFCERRPELQRCIHFLDAVIDYELSPDERRKEMGDEIIRRFFKSESSDYMPEISQALMNQCMENLQKSACKDLFSSCLHPMHEYLSGAPFADYRDSMYFDRFLQWKYLERQSVTKDTFRQYRILGKGGFGEVCACQVRATGKMYACKKLEKKRIKKRKGEAMALNEKQILEKVNSRFVVSLAYAYETKDALCLVLTIMNGGDLKFHIYNMGNPGFEDERVIFYAAELCCGLQHLHQEGIVYRDLKPENILLDDDGHIRISDLGLAIKIPEGEMIRGRVGTVGYMAPEVINNERYTFSPDWWGLGCLIYEMIEGQSPFRARKERVKREEVEKRVQEEQELYSDKFTEDTKAICKMLLTKDPKQRLGCGEDGAAQVKHHPFFRTINFKRLEAGVIKPSFVPDMIETECFKDLNVFGPNGMRSPDLDWKQLPEPPKRSLLQRLFRRHPADYTISTNTHSNLTAGVNSHPPTANSACQGRAIAQAPS
;
A
#
# COMPACT_ATOMS: atom_id res chain seq x y z
N MET A 1 7.47 -6.71 -3.59
CA MET A 1 7.78 -5.61 -2.66
C MET A 1 7.75 -5.99 -1.17
N GLU A 2 6.69 -6.62 -0.65
CA GLU A 2 6.68 -7.00 0.79
C GLU A 2 7.70 -8.07 1.15
N LEU A 3 7.99 -8.96 0.23
CA LEU A 3 8.95 -10.05 0.40
C LEU A 3 10.41 -9.58 0.32
N GLU A 4 10.72 -8.59 -0.49
CA GLU A 4 12.05 -7.98 -0.58
C GLU A 4 12.47 -7.32 0.74
N ASN A 5 11.53 -6.75 1.48
CA ASN A 5 11.78 -6.19 2.81
C ASN A 5 12.06 -7.27 3.88
N ILE A 6 11.55 -8.49 3.69
CA ILE A 6 11.91 -9.64 4.54
C ILE A 6 13.34 -10.10 4.25
N VAL A 7 13.75 -10.04 2.98
CA VAL A 7 15.14 -10.29 2.54
C VAL A 7 16.08 -9.20 3.05
N ALA A 8 15.68 -7.93 3.06
CA ALA A 8 16.46 -6.84 3.64
C ALA A 8 16.78 -7.08 5.13
N ASN A 9 15.89 -7.74 5.87
CA ASN A 9 16.20 -8.21 7.22
C ASN A 9 17.28 -9.29 7.25
N THR A 10 17.41 -10.10 6.20
CA THR A 10 18.53 -11.06 6.06
C THR A 10 19.84 -10.34 5.79
N VAL A 11 19.81 -9.22 5.05
CA VAL A 11 20.97 -8.32 4.86
C VAL A 11 21.36 -7.63 6.16
N LEU A 12 20.39 -7.21 6.98
CA LEU A 12 20.63 -6.68 8.33
C LEU A 12 21.26 -7.73 9.26
N LEU A 13 20.89 -8.99 9.13
CA LEU A 13 21.53 -10.10 9.84
C LEU A 13 22.97 -10.33 9.37
N LYS A 14 23.24 -10.26 8.05
CA LYS A 14 24.61 -10.33 7.50
C LYS A 14 25.49 -9.15 7.94
N ALA A 15 24.96 -7.94 7.97
CA ALA A 15 25.66 -6.76 8.51
C ALA A 15 25.98 -6.89 10.01
N ARG A 16 25.25 -7.74 10.72
CA ARG A 16 25.47 -8.05 12.14
C ARG A 16 26.61 -9.07 12.36
N GLU A 17 26.79 -10.00 11.44
CA GLU A 17 27.84 -11.03 11.47
C GLU A 17 29.22 -10.50 11.07
N GLY A 18 29.27 -9.45 10.19
CA GLY A 18 30.52 -8.93 9.61
C GLY A 18 31.11 -7.68 10.25
N GLY A 19 30.52 -7.13 11.33
CA GLY A 19 30.89 -5.81 11.84
C GLY A 19 31.63 -5.79 13.17
N GLY A 20 32.86 -6.30 13.26
CA GLY A 20 33.75 -6.22 14.43
C GLY A 20 34.29 -4.82 14.74
N GLY A 21 33.54 -3.75 14.56
CA GLY A 21 33.93 -2.38 14.91
C GLY A 21 33.32 -1.92 16.24
N LYS A 22 34.17 -1.67 17.24
CA LYS A 22 33.79 -1.05 18.52
C LYS A 22 33.18 0.34 18.30
N ARG A 23 31.86 0.47 18.07
CA ARG A 23 31.13 1.73 18.20
C ARG A 23 30.41 1.77 19.56
N LYS A 24 30.99 2.49 20.52
CA LYS A 24 30.34 2.92 21.76
C LYS A 24 29.09 3.76 21.39
N GLY A 25 27.91 3.34 21.85
CA GLY A 25 26.72 4.20 21.85
C GLY A 25 25.40 3.68 21.28
N ARG A 26 25.27 2.44 20.81
CA ARG A 26 23.97 1.88 20.45
C ARG A 26 23.31 1.24 21.67
N SER A 27 22.16 1.75 22.08
CA SER A 27 21.45 1.29 23.27
C SER A 27 21.17 -0.22 23.21
N LYS A 28 21.19 -0.91 24.38
CA LYS A 28 20.81 -2.33 24.53
C LYS A 28 19.44 -2.65 23.88
N LYS A 29 18.51 -1.69 23.87
CA LYS A 29 17.20 -1.79 23.22
C LYS A 29 17.26 -2.15 21.74
N TRP A 30 18.30 -1.75 21.00
CA TRP A 30 18.44 -2.08 19.60
C TRP A 30 18.72 -3.58 19.35
N LYS A 31 19.42 -4.23 20.30
CA LYS A 31 19.71 -5.68 20.23
C LYS A 31 18.48 -6.55 20.50
N GLU A 32 17.49 -6.04 21.24
CA GLU A 32 16.23 -6.74 21.54
C GLU A 32 15.22 -6.64 20.38
N ILE A 33 15.26 -5.55 19.60
CA ILE A 33 14.29 -5.24 18.54
C ILE A 33 14.36 -6.19 17.33
N LEU A 34 15.55 -6.75 17.04
CA LEU A 34 15.78 -7.64 15.88
C LEU A 34 16.04 -9.09 16.29
N ARG A 35 15.57 -9.51 17.46
CA ARG A 35 15.80 -10.85 17.97
C ARG A 35 14.63 -11.75 17.60
N PHE A 36 14.87 -12.68 16.67
CA PHE A 36 13.96 -13.79 16.49
C PHE A 36 13.89 -14.62 17.79
N PRO A 37 12.73 -15.23 18.10
CA PRO A 37 12.64 -16.16 19.21
C PRO A 37 13.63 -17.32 19.03
N HIS A 38 14.10 -17.89 20.11
CA HIS A 38 14.90 -19.10 20.03
C HIS A 38 14.03 -20.23 19.44
N ILE A 39 14.63 -21.09 18.61
CA ILE A 39 13.87 -22.12 17.89
C ILE A 39 13.10 -23.07 18.83
N SER A 40 13.62 -23.34 20.03
CA SER A 40 12.90 -24.14 21.03
C SER A 40 11.56 -23.54 21.48
N GLN A 41 11.33 -22.25 21.29
CA GLN A 41 10.04 -21.61 21.55
C GLN A 41 9.01 -21.88 20.43
N CYS A 42 9.45 -22.45 19.32
CA CYS A 42 8.65 -22.75 18.15
C CYS A 42 8.27 -24.24 18.04
N ASP A 43 8.62 -25.09 19.03
CA ASP A 43 8.40 -26.53 18.97
C ASP A 43 6.91 -26.90 18.88
N ASP A 44 6.03 -26.19 19.56
CA ASP A 44 4.59 -26.39 19.46
C ASP A 44 4.05 -26.04 18.07
N LEU A 45 4.63 -24.99 17.44
CA LEU A 45 4.31 -24.64 16.06
C LEU A 45 4.75 -25.72 15.08
N ARG A 46 5.93 -26.29 15.30
CA ARG A 46 6.46 -27.38 14.48
C ARG A 46 5.52 -28.60 14.49
N LYS A 47 4.81 -28.86 15.58
CA LYS A 47 3.85 -29.98 15.71
C LYS A 47 2.48 -29.66 15.10
N GLY A 48 2.02 -28.42 15.18
CA GLY A 48 0.66 -28.01 14.86
C GLY A 48 0.45 -27.39 13.47
N LEU A 49 1.49 -27.16 12.67
CA LEU A 49 1.36 -26.61 11.32
C LEU A 49 1.06 -27.70 10.29
N GLU A 50 0.22 -27.37 9.31
CA GLU A 50 0.13 -28.15 8.07
C GLU A 50 1.53 -28.26 7.45
N ARG A 51 1.89 -29.48 7.03
CA ARG A 51 3.25 -29.79 6.61
C ARG A 51 3.35 -30.19 5.15
N ASP A 52 2.33 -29.86 4.39
CA ASP A 52 2.35 -30.10 2.94
C ASP A 52 2.98 -28.92 2.18
N TYR A 53 3.54 -29.24 1.04
CA TYR A 53 4.23 -28.29 0.16
C TYR A 53 3.30 -27.14 -0.27
N SER A 54 2.07 -27.45 -0.71
CA SER A 54 1.15 -26.43 -1.21
C SER A 54 0.77 -25.45 -0.11
N SER A 55 0.43 -25.92 1.09
CA SER A 55 0.09 -25.05 2.22
C SER A 55 1.23 -24.14 2.64
N LEU A 56 2.48 -24.61 2.59
CA LEU A 56 3.63 -23.84 3.06
C LEU A 56 4.25 -22.98 1.96
N CYS A 57 4.39 -23.50 0.74
CA CYS A 57 5.15 -22.87 -0.33
C CYS A 57 4.28 -22.14 -1.37
N ASP A 58 3.00 -22.56 -1.55
CA ASP A 58 2.10 -21.87 -2.50
C ASP A 58 1.21 -20.84 -1.81
N LYS A 59 0.55 -21.22 -0.71
CA LYS A 59 -0.43 -20.37 -0.03
C LYS A 59 0.20 -19.34 0.92
N GLN A 60 1.43 -19.57 1.41
CA GLN A 60 2.09 -18.69 2.37
C GLN A 60 3.29 -17.96 1.75
N PRO A 61 3.22 -16.62 1.58
CA PRO A 61 4.29 -15.85 0.94
C PRO A 61 5.66 -16.01 1.60
N ILE A 62 5.72 -16.05 2.94
CA ILE A 62 6.97 -16.24 3.70
C ILE A 62 7.53 -17.65 3.46
N GLY A 63 6.66 -18.66 3.45
CA GLY A 63 7.05 -20.04 3.17
C GLY A 63 7.64 -20.17 1.77
N ARG A 64 6.96 -19.63 0.76
CA ARG A 64 7.43 -19.59 -0.63
C ARG A 64 8.82 -18.95 -0.74
N LEU A 65 9.01 -17.78 -0.12
CA LEU A 65 10.28 -17.07 -0.18
C LEU A 65 11.43 -17.88 0.45
N LEU A 66 11.20 -18.45 1.64
CA LEU A 66 12.24 -19.18 2.35
C LEU A 66 12.55 -20.50 1.67
N PHE A 67 11.55 -21.19 1.09
CA PHE A 67 11.78 -22.37 0.25
C PHE A 67 12.57 -22.01 -1.00
N ARG A 68 12.24 -20.91 -1.66
CA ARG A 68 12.98 -20.39 -2.80
C ARG A 68 14.45 -20.11 -2.45
N GLN A 69 14.73 -19.42 -1.34
CA GLN A 69 16.09 -19.15 -0.87
C GLN A 69 16.86 -20.44 -0.54
N PHE A 70 16.17 -21.46 -0.06
CA PHE A 70 16.74 -22.78 0.17
C PHE A 70 17.15 -23.45 -1.16
N CYS A 71 16.30 -23.37 -2.20
CA CYS A 71 16.58 -23.92 -3.53
C CYS A 71 17.71 -23.16 -4.23
N GLU A 72 17.76 -21.83 -4.15
CA GLU A 72 18.77 -20.98 -4.80
C GLU A 72 20.22 -21.29 -4.35
N ARG A 73 20.39 -21.92 -3.21
CA ARG A 73 21.73 -22.33 -2.72
C ARG A 73 22.15 -23.72 -3.14
N ARG A 74 21.32 -24.44 -3.88
CA ARG A 74 21.58 -25.79 -4.37
C ARG A 74 21.49 -25.79 -5.90
N PRO A 75 22.61 -26.01 -6.61
CA PRO A 75 22.65 -25.92 -8.07
C PRO A 75 21.56 -26.77 -8.75
N GLU A 76 21.33 -27.98 -8.21
CA GLU A 76 20.32 -28.91 -8.71
C GLU A 76 18.88 -28.44 -8.54
N LEU A 77 18.59 -27.54 -7.59
CA LEU A 77 17.26 -26.97 -7.34
C LEU A 77 17.14 -25.55 -7.89
N GLN A 78 18.25 -24.83 -8.03
CA GLN A 78 18.27 -23.47 -8.54
C GLN A 78 17.67 -23.39 -9.96
N ARG A 79 17.99 -24.36 -10.81
CA ARG A 79 17.44 -24.46 -12.17
C ARG A 79 15.91 -24.57 -12.17
N CYS A 80 15.33 -25.28 -11.18
CA CYS A 80 13.87 -25.40 -11.03
C CYS A 80 13.24 -24.02 -10.75
N ILE A 81 13.86 -23.23 -9.89
CA ILE A 81 13.39 -21.87 -9.58
C ILE A 81 13.52 -20.96 -10.80
N HIS A 82 14.65 -21.04 -11.52
CA HIS A 82 14.84 -20.28 -12.76
C HIS A 82 13.82 -20.64 -13.84
N PHE A 83 13.45 -21.93 -13.94
CA PHE A 83 12.41 -22.35 -14.86
C PHE A 83 11.05 -21.77 -14.48
N LEU A 84 10.64 -21.89 -13.21
CA LEU A 84 9.38 -21.33 -12.73
C LEU A 84 9.30 -19.81 -12.96
N ASP A 85 10.40 -19.08 -12.73
CA ASP A 85 10.46 -17.64 -13.01
C ASP A 85 10.32 -17.34 -14.51
N ALA A 86 11.06 -18.08 -15.33
CA ALA A 86 11.00 -17.87 -16.78
C ALA A 86 9.61 -18.12 -17.36
N VAL A 87 8.87 -19.11 -16.81
CA VAL A 87 7.46 -19.35 -17.19
C VAL A 87 6.56 -18.20 -16.76
N ILE A 88 6.73 -17.66 -15.54
CA ILE A 88 5.97 -16.50 -15.07
C ILE A 88 6.26 -15.28 -15.96
N ASP A 89 7.52 -15.02 -16.27
CA ASP A 89 7.91 -13.90 -17.14
C ASP A 89 7.34 -14.08 -18.57
N TYR A 90 7.30 -15.30 -19.08
CA TYR A 90 6.67 -15.64 -20.34
C TYR A 90 5.16 -15.35 -20.33
N GLU A 91 4.45 -15.78 -19.30
CA GLU A 91 3.00 -15.53 -19.15
C GLU A 91 2.67 -14.03 -19.07
N LEU A 92 3.56 -13.24 -18.45
CA LEU A 92 3.41 -11.78 -18.28
C LEU A 92 3.91 -10.97 -19.49
N SER A 93 4.59 -11.63 -20.45
CA SER A 93 5.17 -10.93 -21.60
C SER A 93 4.09 -10.47 -22.60
N PRO A 94 4.34 -9.37 -23.36
CA PRO A 94 3.53 -8.98 -24.50
C PRO A 94 3.53 -10.05 -25.59
N ASP A 95 2.44 -10.11 -26.36
CA ASP A 95 2.28 -11.12 -27.41
C ASP A 95 3.40 -11.07 -28.47
N GLU A 96 3.90 -9.87 -28.77
CA GLU A 96 4.97 -9.63 -29.75
C GLU A 96 6.31 -10.25 -29.33
N ARG A 97 6.59 -10.29 -28.02
CA ARG A 97 7.84 -10.82 -27.45
C ARG A 97 7.72 -12.27 -26.97
N ARG A 98 6.49 -12.79 -26.88
CA ARG A 98 6.23 -14.10 -26.27
C ARG A 98 6.92 -15.24 -27.00
N LYS A 99 6.96 -15.18 -28.34
CA LYS A 99 7.65 -16.20 -29.14
C LYS A 99 9.15 -16.24 -28.84
N GLU A 100 9.81 -15.08 -28.81
CA GLU A 100 11.23 -14.97 -28.48
C GLU A 100 11.56 -15.55 -27.10
N MET A 101 10.72 -15.21 -26.10
CA MET A 101 10.88 -15.72 -24.73
C MET A 101 10.60 -17.23 -24.65
N GLY A 102 9.66 -17.75 -25.42
CA GLY A 102 9.41 -19.19 -25.52
C GLY A 102 10.60 -19.95 -26.11
N ASP A 103 11.21 -19.42 -27.16
CA ASP A 103 12.42 -19.98 -27.76
C ASP A 103 13.59 -19.95 -26.77
N GLU A 104 13.69 -18.91 -25.93
CA GLU A 104 14.71 -18.82 -24.86
C GLU A 104 14.51 -19.91 -23.80
N ILE A 105 13.25 -20.12 -23.33
CA ILE A 105 12.91 -21.18 -22.36
C ILE A 105 13.28 -22.55 -22.93
N ILE A 106 12.91 -22.84 -24.18
CA ILE A 106 13.23 -24.11 -24.81
C ILE A 106 14.74 -24.29 -24.91
N ARG A 107 15.48 -23.28 -25.34
CA ARG A 107 16.94 -23.35 -25.49
C ARG A 107 17.62 -23.62 -24.15
N ARG A 108 17.16 -22.98 -23.08
CA ARG A 108 17.78 -23.02 -21.77
C ARG A 108 17.41 -24.27 -20.96
N PHE A 109 16.14 -24.70 -21.02
CA PHE A 109 15.63 -25.70 -20.09
C PHE A 109 15.30 -27.05 -20.74
N PHE A 110 15.07 -27.09 -22.06
CA PHE A 110 14.64 -28.32 -22.75
C PHE A 110 15.75 -29.00 -23.55
N LYS A 111 16.94 -28.40 -23.66
CA LYS A 111 18.10 -29.01 -24.34
C LYS A 111 19.00 -29.69 -23.34
N SER A 112 19.29 -30.96 -23.58
CA SER A 112 20.16 -31.80 -22.69
C SER A 112 21.59 -31.27 -22.52
N GLU A 113 22.07 -30.45 -23.45
CA GLU A 113 23.39 -29.81 -23.43
C GLU A 113 23.44 -28.58 -22.51
N SER A 114 22.29 -28.08 -22.06
CA SER A 114 22.22 -26.93 -21.19
C SER A 114 22.48 -27.28 -19.73
N SER A 115 23.20 -26.41 -19.02
CA SER A 115 23.40 -26.53 -17.57
C SER A 115 22.12 -26.51 -16.77
N ASP A 116 21.06 -25.90 -17.32
CA ASP A 116 19.74 -25.71 -16.70
C ASP A 116 18.72 -26.74 -17.23
N TYR A 117 19.17 -27.81 -17.92
CA TYR A 117 18.27 -28.85 -18.42
C TYR A 117 17.39 -29.45 -17.32
N MET A 118 16.12 -29.70 -17.64
CA MET A 118 15.05 -30.12 -16.72
C MET A 118 14.61 -31.57 -16.96
N PRO A 119 15.34 -32.57 -16.43
CA PRO A 119 14.97 -33.98 -16.59
C PRO A 119 13.67 -34.38 -15.89
N GLU A 120 13.17 -33.55 -14.99
CA GLU A 120 11.90 -33.74 -14.28
C GLU A 120 10.67 -33.54 -15.20
N ILE A 121 10.84 -32.86 -16.33
CA ILE A 121 9.81 -32.68 -17.35
C ILE A 121 9.99 -33.77 -18.40
N SER A 122 8.93 -34.53 -18.68
CA SER A 122 9.00 -35.59 -19.66
C SER A 122 9.30 -35.08 -21.07
N GLN A 123 10.07 -35.84 -21.87
CA GLN A 123 10.41 -35.48 -23.24
C GLN A 123 9.16 -35.27 -24.10
N ALA A 124 8.07 -36.01 -23.84
CA ALA A 124 6.82 -35.86 -24.53
C ALA A 124 6.19 -34.47 -24.32
N LEU A 125 6.19 -33.96 -23.06
CA LEU A 125 5.72 -32.60 -22.75
C LEU A 125 6.62 -31.53 -23.36
N MET A 126 7.94 -31.72 -23.33
CA MET A 126 8.88 -30.80 -23.96
C MET A 126 8.62 -30.70 -25.47
N ASN A 127 8.45 -31.84 -26.16
CA ASN A 127 8.17 -31.87 -27.59
C ASN A 127 6.83 -31.20 -27.91
N GLN A 128 5.80 -31.47 -27.12
CA GLN A 128 4.49 -30.82 -27.26
C GLN A 128 4.57 -29.28 -27.11
N CYS A 129 5.33 -28.79 -26.15
CA CYS A 129 5.55 -27.35 -25.98
C CYS A 129 6.30 -26.76 -27.20
N MET A 130 7.33 -27.44 -27.69
CA MET A 130 8.08 -27.00 -28.87
C MET A 130 7.20 -26.94 -30.13
N GLU A 131 6.36 -27.96 -30.38
CA GLU A 131 5.43 -27.96 -31.49
C GLU A 131 4.36 -26.86 -31.39
N ASN A 132 3.82 -26.68 -30.19
CA ASN A 132 2.81 -25.65 -29.93
C ASN A 132 3.37 -24.25 -30.11
N LEU A 133 4.62 -23.99 -29.67
CA LEU A 133 5.27 -22.68 -29.86
C LEU A 133 5.44 -22.33 -31.34
N GLN A 134 5.70 -23.32 -32.18
CA GLN A 134 5.78 -23.10 -33.65
C GLN A 134 4.41 -22.76 -34.27
N LYS A 135 3.32 -23.25 -33.68
CA LYS A 135 1.96 -22.97 -34.15
C LYS A 135 1.44 -21.63 -33.61
N SER A 136 1.57 -21.41 -32.31
CA SER A 136 1.09 -20.21 -31.65
C SER A 136 1.76 -20.07 -30.28
N ALA A 137 2.34 -18.90 -29.98
CA ALA A 137 2.90 -18.56 -28.68
C ALA A 137 1.78 -18.15 -27.69
N CYS A 138 0.90 -19.09 -27.33
CA CYS A 138 -0.17 -18.82 -26.38
C CYS A 138 0.37 -18.63 -24.96
N LYS A 139 -0.36 -17.88 -24.14
CA LYS A 139 0.03 -17.55 -22.76
C LYS A 139 0.29 -18.80 -21.91
N ASP A 140 -0.55 -19.82 -22.06
CA ASP A 140 -0.55 -21.02 -21.20
C ASP A 140 0.34 -22.16 -21.75
N LEU A 141 1.26 -21.84 -22.67
CA LEU A 141 2.07 -22.81 -23.40
C LEU A 141 2.83 -23.79 -22.49
N PHE A 142 3.43 -23.29 -21.41
CA PHE A 142 4.25 -24.05 -20.47
C PHE A 142 3.49 -24.50 -19.21
N SER A 143 2.19 -24.23 -19.10
CA SER A 143 1.41 -24.55 -17.89
C SER A 143 1.40 -26.05 -17.57
N SER A 144 1.44 -26.93 -18.59
CA SER A 144 1.54 -28.38 -18.41
C SER A 144 2.86 -28.83 -17.79
N CYS A 145 3.92 -28.02 -17.88
CA CYS A 145 5.23 -28.31 -17.29
C CYS A 145 5.32 -27.92 -15.81
N LEU A 146 4.39 -27.09 -15.32
CA LEU A 146 4.42 -26.63 -13.92
C LEU A 146 4.06 -27.76 -12.94
N HIS A 147 3.12 -28.64 -13.30
CA HIS A 147 2.68 -29.73 -12.42
C HIS A 147 3.80 -30.72 -12.08
N PRO A 148 4.52 -31.31 -13.05
CA PRO A 148 5.65 -32.19 -12.76
C PRO A 148 6.74 -31.49 -11.96
N MET A 149 6.95 -30.19 -12.18
CA MET A 149 7.92 -29.40 -11.43
C MET A 149 7.53 -29.24 -9.97
N HIS A 150 6.26 -28.89 -9.68
CA HIS A 150 5.76 -28.80 -8.31
C HIS A 150 5.71 -30.18 -7.63
N GLU A 151 5.43 -31.24 -8.37
CA GLU A 151 5.48 -32.61 -7.86
C GLU A 151 6.90 -32.97 -7.42
N TYR A 152 7.89 -32.74 -8.26
CA TYR A 152 9.30 -32.95 -7.90
C TYR A 152 9.73 -32.15 -6.68
N LEU A 153 9.43 -30.84 -6.65
CA LEU A 153 9.80 -29.95 -5.55
C LEU A 153 9.10 -30.33 -4.24
N SER A 154 7.91 -30.91 -4.30
CA SER A 154 7.13 -31.35 -3.12
C SER A 154 7.68 -32.65 -2.49
N GLY A 155 8.51 -33.38 -3.19
CA GLY A 155 9.12 -34.64 -2.76
C GLY A 155 10.33 -34.45 -1.85
N ALA A 156 11.48 -35.03 -2.25
CA ALA A 156 12.72 -34.96 -1.49
C ALA A 156 13.23 -33.55 -1.21
N PRO A 157 13.18 -32.58 -2.17
CA PRO A 157 13.59 -31.21 -1.90
C PRO A 157 12.80 -30.54 -0.76
N PHE A 158 11.50 -30.78 -0.68
CA PHE A 158 10.68 -30.24 0.40
C PHE A 158 10.93 -30.95 1.73
N ALA A 159 11.22 -32.26 1.72
CA ALA A 159 11.63 -32.97 2.93
C ALA A 159 12.92 -32.38 3.52
N ASP A 160 13.92 -32.15 2.69
CA ASP A 160 15.20 -31.52 3.08
C ASP A 160 15.01 -30.07 3.59
N TYR A 161 14.10 -29.34 2.95
CA TYR A 161 13.74 -27.98 3.40
C TYR A 161 13.21 -27.98 4.82
N ARG A 162 12.34 -28.93 5.18
CA ARG A 162 11.76 -29.02 6.53
C ARG A 162 12.79 -29.28 7.63
N ASP A 163 13.93 -29.86 7.28
CA ASP A 163 15.03 -30.10 8.20
C ASP A 163 16.12 -29.01 8.15
N SER A 164 15.89 -27.96 7.37
CA SER A 164 16.83 -26.88 7.16
C SER A 164 16.61 -25.68 8.09
N MET A 165 17.66 -24.85 8.23
CA MET A 165 17.58 -23.56 8.93
C MET A 165 16.54 -22.59 8.32
N TYR A 166 16.15 -22.79 7.05
CA TYR A 166 15.13 -21.97 6.39
C TYR A 166 13.74 -22.27 6.93
N PHE A 167 13.44 -23.54 7.20
CA PHE A 167 12.20 -23.91 7.85
C PHE A 167 12.17 -23.47 9.32
N ASP A 168 13.28 -23.54 10.04
CA ASP A 168 13.40 -22.96 11.37
C ASP A 168 13.08 -21.45 11.35
N ARG A 169 13.58 -20.73 10.33
CA ARG A 169 13.27 -19.33 10.13
C ARG A 169 11.79 -19.09 9.83
N PHE A 170 11.17 -19.96 9.05
CA PHE A 170 9.72 -19.93 8.81
C PHE A 170 8.94 -20.07 10.13
N LEU A 171 9.29 -21.04 10.97
CA LEU A 171 8.67 -21.23 12.28
C LEU A 171 8.83 -19.99 13.19
N GLN A 172 10.00 -19.35 13.18
CA GLN A 172 10.24 -18.12 13.94
C GLN A 172 9.35 -16.98 13.46
N TRP A 173 9.13 -16.84 12.14
CA TRP A 173 8.18 -15.87 11.59
C TRP A 173 6.74 -16.18 12.01
N LYS A 174 6.33 -17.43 11.95
CA LYS A 174 4.99 -17.87 12.39
C LYS A 174 4.78 -17.64 13.89
N TYR A 175 5.82 -17.79 14.69
CA TYR A 175 5.77 -17.44 16.11
C TYR A 175 5.53 -15.94 16.32
N LEU A 176 6.25 -15.08 15.60
CA LEU A 176 6.05 -13.62 15.67
C LEU A 176 4.66 -13.20 15.17
N GLU A 177 4.13 -13.86 14.14
CA GLU A 177 2.80 -13.62 13.61
C GLU A 177 1.68 -13.89 14.64
N ARG A 178 1.87 -14.87 15.51
CA ARG A 178 0.92 -15.22 16.59
C ARG A 178 0.99 -14.31 17.82
N GLN A 179 2.02 -13.46 17.91
CA GLN A 179 2.13 -12.56 19.06
C GLN A 179 1.04 -11.49 19.03
N SER A 180 0.49 -11.19 20.21
CA SER A 180 -0.50 -10.12 20.35
C SER A 180 0.05 -8.78 19.89
N VAL A 181 -0.69 -8.12 19.01
CA VAL A 181 -0.33 -6.79 18.51
C VAL A 181 -0.75 -5.74 19.53
N THR A 182 0.22 -4.99 20.06
CA THR A 182 0.00 -3.93 21.04
C THR A 182 0.77 -2.66 20.63
N LYS A 183 0.59 -1.58 21.37
CA LYS A 183 1.40 -0.36 21.18
C LYS A 183 2.90 -0.62 21.25
N ASP A 184 3.33 -1.62 22.03
CA ASP A 184 4.75 -1.94 22.24
C ASP A 184 5.34 -2.75 21.08
N THR A 185 4.50 -3.31 20.20
CA THR A 185 4.91 -3.91 18.92
C THR A 185 5.55 -2.86 18.01
N PHE A 186 5.17 -1.58 18.16
CA PHE A 186 5.59 -0.50 17.27
C PHE A 186 6.49 0.51 17.98
N ARG A 187 7.43 1.06 17.21
CA ARG A 187 8.13 2.30 17.55
C ARG A 187 7.44 3.44 16.78
N GLN A 188 6.98 4.45 17.50
CA GLN A 188 6.35 5.63 16.90
C GLN A 188 7.41 6.66 16.49
N TYR A 189 7.16 7.32 15.37
CA TYR A 189 7.96 8.42 14.84
C TYR A 189 7.12 9.68 14.68
N ARG A 190 7.48 10.55 13.76
CA ARG A 190 6.82 11.82 13.49
C ARG A 190 5.37 11.66 13.03
N ILE A 191 4.61 12.74 13.21
CA ILE A 191 3.27 12.87 12.67
C ILE A 191 3.38 13.16 11.17
N LEU A 192 2.68 12.37 10.35
CA LEU A 192 2.54 12.55 8.91
C LEU A 192 1.39 13.48 8.55
N GLY A 193 0.29 13.42 9.33
CA GLY A 193 -0.89 14.23 9.10
C GLY A 193 -1.80 14.28 10.31
N LYS A 194 -2.69 15.29 10.37
CA LYS A 194 -3.73 15.43 11.39
C LYS A 194 -5.08 15.52 10.73
N GLY A 195 -6.01 14.70 11.19
CA GLY A 195 -7.40 14.65 10.70
C GLY A 195 -8.42 14.97 11.78
N GLY A 196 -9.68 14.92 11.41
CA GLY A 196 -10.80 15.23 12.29
C GLY A 196 -10.92 14.34 13.51
N PHE A 197 -10.59 13.05 13.37
CA PHE A 197 -10.69 12.06 14.45
C PHE A 197 -9.37 11.77 15.17
N GLY A 198 -8.24 12.26 14.65
CA GLY A 198 -6.94 11.98 15.25
C GLY A 198 -5.77 12.42 14.40
N GLU A 199 -4.73 11.61 14.40
CA GLU A 199 -3.48 11.86 13.69
C GLU A 199 -2.97 10.59 13.00
N VAL A 200 -2.16 10.76 11.97
CA VAL A 200 -1.41 9.70 11.30
C VAL A 200 0.06 9.89 11.62
N CYS A 201 0.71 8.85 12.14
CA CYS A 201 2.13 8.87 12.50
C CYS A 201 2.88 7.80 11.71
N ALA A 202 4.12 8.06 11.33
CA ALA A 202 5.02 7.00 10.91
C ALA A 202 5.33 6.08 12.09
N CYS A 203 5.33 4.78 11.86
CA CYS A 203 5.70 3.80 12.87
C CYS A 203 6.48 2.64 12.25
N GLN A 204 7.23 1.93 13.09
CA GLN A 204 8.06 0.80 12.68
C GLN A 204 7.71 -0.40 13.53
N VAL A 205 7.50 -1.55 12.90
CA VAL A 205 7.39 -2.83 13.60
C VAL A 205 8.75 -3.17 14.20
N ARG A 206 8.82 -3.31 15.51
CA ARG A 206 10.11 -3.53 16.21
C ARG A 206 10.79 -4.84 15.80
N ALA A 207 10.02 -5.89 15.57
CA ALA A 207 10.55 -7.21 15.22
C ALA A 207 11.13 -7.25 13.79
N THR A 208 10.52 -6.54 12.83
CA THR A 208 10.89 -6.63 11.40
C THR A 208 11.67 -5.42 10.89
N GLY A 209 11.58 -4.29 11.59
CA GLY A 209 12.11 -3.02 11.11
C GLY A 209 11.27 -2.35 10.01
N LYS A 210 10.16 -3.00 9.57
CA LYS A 210 9.32 -2.48 8.49
C LYS A 210 8.54 -1.25 8.93
N MET A 211 8.51 -0.25 8.05
CA MET A 211 7.82 1.02 8.28
C MET A 211 6.37 0.96 7.81
N TYR A 212 5.50 1.64 8.56
CA TYR A 212 4.07 1.77 8.30
C TYR A 212 3.57 3.16 8.70
N ALA A 213 2.35 3.49 8.28
CA ALA A 213 1.61 4.65 8.75
C ALA A 213 0.55 4.20 9.78
N CYS A 214 0.60 4.74 10.99
CA CYS A 214 -0.37 4.43 12.04
C CYS A 214 -1.41 5.55 12.14
N LYS A 215 -2.64 5.30 11.67
CA LYS A 215 -3.80 6.18 11.83
C LYS A 215 -4.39 5.96 13.22
N LYS A 216 -4.22 6.93 14.11
CA LYS A 216 -4.73 6.91 15.48
C LYS A 216 -6.06 7.66 15.53
N LEU A 217 -7.12 6.95 15.80
CA LEU A 217 -8.47 7.48 15.96
C LEU A 217 -8.76 7.66 17.45
N GLU A 218 -8.73 8.90 17.93
CA GLU A 218 -8.93 9.22 19.35
C GLU A 218 -10.38 8.96 19.78
N LYS A 219 -10.58 8.05 20.75
CA LYS A 219 -11.90 7.64 21.25
C LYS A 219 -12.74 8.83 21.73
N LYS A 220 -12.12 9.80 22.39
CA LYS A 220 -12.80 11.03 22.84
C LYS A 220 -13.34 11.86 21.68
N ARG A 221 -12.56 11.99 20.58
CA ARG A 221 -13.00 12.74 19.38
C ARG A 221 -14.07 11.96 18.61
N ILE A 222 -13.91 10.63 18.47
CA ILE A 222 -14.92 9.76 17.85
C ILE A 222 -16.26 9.92 18.59
N LYS A 223 -16.29 9.75 19.91
CA LYS A 223 -17.50 9.89 20.72
C LYS A 223 -18.11 11.29 20.63
N LYS A 224 -17.29 12.34 20.71
CA LYS A 224 -17.78 13.73 20.59
C LYS A 224 -18.47 14.00 19.24
N ARG A 225 -18.00 13.38 18.16
CA ARG A 225 -18.51 13.56 16.79
C ARG A 225 -19.50 12.48 16.36
N LYS A 226 -19.88 11.55 17.25
CA LYS A 226 -20.75 10.40 16.96
C LYS A 226 -20.23 9.56 15.78
N GLY A 227 -18.91 9.35 15.71
CA GLY A 227 -18.22 8.70 14.60
C GLY A 227 -17.86 7.23 14.84
N GLU A 228 -18.45 6.56 15.85
CA GLU A 228 -18.13 5.18 16.21
C GLU A 228 -18.42 4.22 15.04
N ALA A 229 -19.59 4.35 14.43
CA ALA A 229 -19.99 3.52 13.30
C ALA A 229 -19.05 3.74 12.10
N MET A 230 -18.62 4.99 11.83
CA MET A 230 -17.72 5.31 10.75
C MET A 230 -16.33 4.69 10.97
N ALA A 231 -15.78 4.79 12.19
CA ALA A 231 -14.47 4.22 12.52
C ALA A 231 -14.46 2.68 12.42
N LEU A 232 -15.54 2.04 12.87
CA LEU A 232 -15.70 0.58 12.76
C LEU A 232 -15.86 0.14 11.31
N ASN A 233 -16.67 0.85 10.53
CA ASN A 233 -16.89 0.60 9.12
C ASN A 233 -15.59 0.74 8.31
N GLU A 234 -14.78 1.78 8.56
CA GLU A 234 -13.47 1.95 7.93
C GLU A 234 -12.56 0.73 8.19
N LYS A 235 -12.50 0.27 9.45
CA LYS A 235 -11.73 -0.91 9.81
C LYS A 235 -12.22 -2.16 9.06
N GLN A 236 -13.54 -2.39 9.06
CA GLN A 236 -14.13 -3.57 8.40
C GLN A 236 -13.90 -3.59 6.88
N ILE A 237 -13.94 -2.42 6.24
CA ILE A 237 -13.62 -2.28 4.81
C ILE A 237 -12.15 -2.59 4.58
N LEU A 238 -11.25 -1.97 5.35
CA LEU A 238 -9.80 -2.18 5.23
C LEU A 238 -9.38 -3.65 5.48
N GLU A 239 -10.11 -4.41 6.28
CA GLU A 239 -9.86 -5.84 6.49
C GLU A 239 -10.18 -6.70 5.27
N LYS A 240 -11.08 -6.25 4.40
CA LYS A 240 -11.51 -6.99 3.20
C LYS A 240 -10.75 -6.60 1.95
N VAL A 241 -10.33 -5.33 1.86
CA VAL A 241 -9.66 -4.79 0.69
C VAL A 241 -8.25 -5.34 0.56
N ASN A 242 -7.97 -5.99 -0.56
CA ASN A 242 -6.63 -6.48 -0.91
C ASN A 242 -6.28 -6.08 -2.34
N SER A 243 -5.82 -4.86 -2.52
CA SER A 243 -5.46 -4.29 -3.81
C SER A 243 -4.13 -3.56 -3.75
N ARG A 244 -3.38 -3.60 -4.84
CA ARG A 244 -2.14 -2.81 -5.00
C ARG A 244 -2.42 -1.31 -5.08
N PHE A 245 -3.64 -0.94 -5.49
CA PHE A 245 -4.06 0.43 -5.76
C PHE A 245 -4.88 1.05 -4.63
N VAL A 246 -5.02 0.34 -3.51
CA VAL A 246 -5.66 0.82 -2.29
C VAL A 246 -4.72 0.58 -1.11
N VAL A 247 -4.67 1.48 -0.14
CA VAL A 247 -3.86 1.28 1.06
C VAL A 247 -4.32 0.02 1.80
N SER A 248 -3.36 -0.77 2.26
CA SER A 248 -3.63 -2.04 2.93
C SER A 248 -3.52 -1.89 4.44
N LEU A 249 -4.41 -2.54 5.18
CA LEU A 249 -4.34 -2.68 6.63
C LEU A 249 -3.35 -3.81 6.98
N ALA A 250 -2.26 -3.46 7.63
CA ALA A 250 -1.28 -4.45 8.08
C ALA A 250 -1.58 -4.94 9.50
N TYR A 251 -2.01 -4.03 10.40
CA TYR A 251 -2.35 -4.35 11.79
C TYR A 251 -3.44 -3.42 12.30
N ALA A 252 -4.21 -3.90 13.26
CA ALA A 252 -5.12 -3.08 14.04
C ALA A 252 -4.97 -3.40 15.52
N TYR A 253 -4.91 -2.39 16.36
CA TYR A 253 -4.86 -2.57 17.81
C TYR A 253 -5.55 -1.41 18.52
N GLU A 254 -5.87 -1.64 19.78
CA GLU A 254 -6.55 -0.67 20.61
C GLU A 254 -5.67 -0.25 21.77
N THR A 255 -5.72 1.04 22.10
CA THR A 255 -5.14 1.59 23.33
C THR A 255 -6.27 2.13 24.23
N LYS A 256 -5.91 2.51 25.45
CA LYS A 256 -6.87 3.19 26.35
C LYS A 256 -7.56 4.38 25.67
N ASP A 257 -6.83 5.14 24.85
CA ASP A 257 -7.27 6.45 24.32
C ASP A 257 -7.58 6.44 22.82
N ALA A 258 -7.18 5.41 22.05
CA ALA A 258 -7.30 5.40 20.60
C ALA A 258 -7.50 4.00 20.01
N LEU A 259 -8.21 3.94 18.86
CA LEU A 259 -8.10 2.87 17.88
C LEU A 259 -6.93 3.18 16.96
N CYS A 260 -6.10 2.19 16.67
CA CYS A 260 -4.91 2.33 15.85
C CYS A 260 -4.99 1.40 14.64
N LEU A 261 -5.07 1.98 13.45
CA LEU A 261 -5.02 1.27 12.17
C LEU A 261 -3.63 1.47 11.58
N VAL A 262 -2.87 0.39 11.42
CA VAL A 262 -1.51 0.41 10.87
C VAL A 262 -1.60 0.05 9.40
N LEU A 263 -1.33 1.02 8.54
CA LEU A 263 -1.54 0.99 7.11
C LEU A 263 -0.20 0.98 6.36
N THR A 264 -0.22 0.59 5.09
CA THR A 264 0.91 0.80 4.18
C THR A 264 1.37 2.24 4.26
N ILE A 265 2.67 2.47 4.45
CA ILE A 265 3.23 3.82 4.38
C ILE A 265 3.41 4.23 2.92
N MET A 266 3.06 5.47 2.62
CA MET A 266 3.17 6.08 1.31
C MET A 266 4.06 7.32 1.46
N ASN A 267 5.31 7.22 1.00
CA ASN A 267 6.31 8.25 1.27
C ASN A 267 6.40 9.32 0.19
N GLY A 268 5.80 9.11 -0.98
CA GLY A 268 5.84 10.03 -2.11
C GLY A 268 4.92 11.26 -1.97
N GLY A 269 4.18 11.39 -0.84
CA GLY A 269 3.23 12.50 -0.64
C GLY A 269 1.86 12.23 -1.25
N ASP A 270 0.99 13.25 -1.24
CA ASP A 270 -0.33 13.19 -1.84
C ASP A 270 -0.39 13.85 -3.24
N LEU A 271 -1.38 13.46 -4.02
CA LEU A 271 -1.54 13.93 -5.39
C LEU A 271 -1.78 15.45 -5.47
N LYS A 272 -2.43 16.02 -4.44
CA LYS A 272 -2.65 17.47 -4.36
C LYS A 272 -1.34 18.24 -4.29
N PHE A 273 -0.40 17.77 -3.47
CA PHE A 273 0.93 18.36 -3.40
C PHE A 273 1.60 18.36 -4.77
N HIS A 274 1.55 17.22 -5.46
CA HIS A 274 2.16 17.08 -6.79
C HIS A 274 1.49 17.95 -7.86
N ILE A 275 0.16 18.08 -7.85
CA ILE A 275 -0.57 18.92 -8.82
C ILE A 275 -0.23 20.40 -8.62
N TYR A 276 -0.11 20.88 -7.37
CA TYR A 276 -0.13 22.30 -7.08
C TYR A 276 1.21 22.90 -6.64
N ASN A 277 2.15 22.10 -6.17
CA ASN A 277 3.37 22.58 -5.52
C ASN A 277 4.66 22.20 -6.26
N MET A 278 4.54 21.37 -7.32
CA MET A 278 5.69 20.94 -8.13
C MET A 278 5.60 21.55 -9.52
N GLY A 279 6.37 22.63 -9.75
CA GLY A 279 6.41 23.32 -11.04
C GLY A 279 5.11 24.05 -11.40
N ASN A 280 4.74 24.02 -12.67
CA ASN A 280 3.46 24.51 -13.15
C ASN A 280 2.34 23.57 -12.74
N PRO A 281 1.16 24.08 -12.32
CA PRO A 281 0.04 23.22 -11.96
C PRO A 281 -0.43 22.34 -13.11
N GLY A 282 -0.63 21.04 -12.79
CA GLY A 282 -1.01 20.01 -13.75
C GLY A 282 0.14 19.06 -14.09
N PHE A 283 -0.17 18.03 -14.85
CA PHE A 283 0.76 16.99 -15.28
C PHE A 283 0.70 16.80 -16.80
N GLU A 284 1.76 16.23 -17.36
CA GLU A 284 1.78 15.72 -18.72
C GLU A 284 0.84 14.52 -18.89
N ASP A 285 0.28 14.36 -20.08
CA ASP A 285 -0.73 13.35 -20.41
C ASP A 285 -0.31 11.93 -20.01
N GLU A 286 0.92 11.52 -20.27
CA GLU A 286 1.42 10.18 -19.95
C GLU A 286 1.27 9.86 -18.45
N ARG A 287 1.63 10.82 -17.59
CA ARG A 287 1.50 10.68 -16.13
C ARG A 287 0.04 10.64 -15.70
N VAL A 288 -0.81 11.45 -16.31
CA VAL A 288 -2.26 11.45 -16.04
C VAL A 288 -2.90 10.14 -16.43
N ILE A 289 -2.60 9.62 -17.63
CA ILE A 289 -3.11 8.33 -18.12
C ILE A 289 -2.69 7.20 -17.18
N PHE A 290 -1.43 7.19 -16.75
CA PHE A 290 -0.92 6.18 -15.84
C PHE A 290 -1.64 6.20 -14.48
N TYR A 291 -1.78 7.37 -13.86
CA TYR A 291 -2.48 7.50 -12.58
C TYR A 291 -3.97 7.21 -12.69
N ALA A 292 -4.62 7.67 -13.75
CA ALA A 292 -6.02 7.36 -14.00
C ALA A 292 -6.25 5.86 -14.18
N ALA A 293 -5.33 5.14 -14.82
CA ALA A 293 -5.39 3.69 -14.97
C ALA A 293 -5.26 2.97 -13.62
N GLU A 294 -4.33 3.38 -12.77
CA GLU A 294 -4.19 2.83 -11.41
C GLU A 294 -5.42 3.11 -10.55
N LEU A 295 -5.98 4.33 -10.63
CA LEU A 295 -7.24 4.69 -9.95
C LEU A 295 -8.40 3.82 -10.43
N CYS A 296 -8.52 3.61 -11.75
CA CYS A 296 -9.55 2.75 -12.33
C CYS A 296 -9.46 1.31 -11.79
N CYS A 297 -8.26 0.74 -11.67
CA CYS A 297 -8.04 -0.57 -11.06
C CYS A 297 -8.40 -0.58 -9.57
N GLY A 298 -8.07 0.47 -8.84
CA GLY A 298 -8.41 0.60 -7.42
C GLY A 298 -9.92 0.70 -7.17
N LEU A 299 -10.62 1.51 -7.96
CA LEU A 299 -12.08 1.63 -7.92
C LEU A 299 -12.76 0.33 -8.33
N GLN A 300 -12.28 -0.32 -9.40
CA GLN A 300 -12.81 -1.62 -9.82
C GLN A 300 -12.75 -2.65 -8.69
N HIS A 301 -11.62 -2.74 -7.99
CA HIS A 301 -11.48 -3.65 -6.86
C HIS A 301 -12.49 -3.33 -5.74
N LEU A 302 -12.65 -2.06 -5.37
CA LEU A 302 -13.64 -1.65 -4.36
C LEU A 302 -15.07 -2.00 -4.79
N HIS A 303 -15.42 -1.72 -6.06
CA HIS A 303 -16.75 -2.01 -6.60
C HIS A 303 -17.04 -3.52 -6.68
N GLN A 304 -16.05 -4.35 -7.00
CA GLN A 304 -16.18 -5.82 -6.97
C GLN A 304 -16.46 -6.36 -5.56
N GLU A 305 -15.92 -5.70 -4.52
CA GLU A 305 -16.22 -5.98 -3.11
C GLU A 305 -17.56 -5.38 -2.64
N GLY A 306 -18.30 -4.74 -3.55
CA GLY A 306 -19.56 -4.04 -3.25
C GLY A 306 -19.37 -2.74 -2.47
N ILE A 307 -18.19 -2.12 -2.53
CA ILE A 307 -17.84 -0.92 -1.77
C ILE A 307 -17.81 0.30 -2.70
N VAL A 308 -18.56 1.34 -2.34
CA VAL A 308 -18.46 2.67 -2.96
C VAL A 308 -17.59 3.57 -2.08
N TYR A 309 -16.66 4.28 -2.70
CA TYR A 309 -15.62 5.05 -1.99
C TYR A 309 -16.09 6.44 -1.54
N ARG A 310 -16.75 7.21 -2.40
CA ARG A 310 -17.46 8.49 -2.15
C ARG A 310 -16.62 9.73 -1.80
N ASP A 311 -15.30 9.64 -1.71
CA ASP A 311 -14.43 10.79 -1.38
C ASP A 311 -13.18 10.86 -2.24
N LEU A 312 -13.34 10.61 -3.55
CA LEU A 312 -12.24 10.65 -4.51
C LEU A 312 -11.82 12.11 -4.73
N LYS A 313 -10.61 12.45 -4.29
CA LYS A 313 -10.00 13.77 -4.38
C LYS A 313 -8.48 13.67 -4.27
N PRO A 314 -7.70 14.68 -4.72
CA PRO A 314 -6.24 14.61 -4.77
C PRO A 314 -5.56 14.34 -3.42
N GLU A 315 -6.14 14.84 -2.31
CA GLU A 315 -5.58 14.63 -0.96
C GLU A 315 -5.62 13.17 -0.49
N ASN A 316 -6.55 12.39 -1.05
CA ASN A 316 -6.76 10.99 -0.67
C ASN A 316 -6.02 10.01 -1.58
N ILE A 317 -5.29 10.50 -2.58
CA ILE A 317 -4.45 9.69 -3.46
C ILE A 317 -3.00 9.89 -3.07
N LEU A 318 -2.37 8.82 -2.61
CA LEU A 318 -1.00 8.86 -2.09
C LEU A 318 -0.03 8.15 -3.03
N LEU A 319 1.17 8.69 -3.15
CA LEU A 319 2.26 8.10 -3.93
C LEU A 319 3.19 7.29 -3.02
N ASP A 320 3.67 6.16 -3.52
CA ASP A 320 4.75 5.41 -2.89
C ASP A 320 6.14 5.88 -3.36
N ASP A 321 7.19 5.22 -2.87
CA ASP A 321 8.58 5.56 -3.18
C ASP A 321 8.94 5.32 -4.66
N ASP A 322 8.20 4.46 -5.35
CA ASP A 322 8.42 4.07 -6.74
C ASP A 322 7.57 4.88 -7.74
N GLY A 323 6.66 5.73 -7.25
CA GLY A 323 5.76 6.56 -8.06
C GLY A 323 4.41 5.92 -8.38
N HIS A 324 4.08 4.78 -7.80
CA HIS A 324 2.73 4.20 -7.86
C HIS A 324 1.79 4.91 -6.91
N ILE A 325 0.49 4.96 -7.27
CA ILE A 325 -0.52 5.57 -6.42
C ILE A 325 -1.38 4.54 -5.68
N ARG A 326 -1.93 4.96 -4.54
CA ARG A 326 -2.95 4.20 -3.81
C ARG A 326 -4.05 5.12 -3.31
N ILE A 327 -5.29 4.65 -3.40
CA ILE A 327 -6.46 5.26 -2.77
C ILE A 327 -6.34 5.08 -1.26
N SER A 328 -6.48 6.16 -0.50
CA SER A 328 -6.38 6.18 0.96
C SER A 328 -7.66 6.70 1.61
N ASP A 329 -7.74 6.73 2.92
CA ASP A 329 -8.85 7.26 3.73
C ASP A 329 -10.24 6.71 3.34
N LEU A 330 -10.51 5.47 3.73
CA LEU A 330 -11.79 4.78 3.50
C LEU A 330 -12.89 5.18 4.52
N GLY A 331 -12.71 6.28 5.24
CA GLY A 331 -13.64 6.72 6.29
C GLY A 331 -15.04 7.06 5.79
N LEU A 332 -15.21 7.46 4.53
CA LEU A 332 -16.51 7.71 3.90
C LEU A 332 -16.98 6.56 3.00
N ALA A 333 -16.16 5.53 2.78
CA ALA A 333 -16.55 4.36 1.99
C ALA A 333 -17.64 3.56 2.71
N ILE A 334 -18.50 2.89 1.94
CA ILE A 334 -19.56 2.04 2.51
C ILE A 334 -19.79 0.83 1.62
N LYS A 335 -20.08 -0.31 2.25
CA LYS A 335 -20.53 -1.50 1.53
C LYS A 335 -22.00 -1.35 1.17
N ILE A 336 -22.33 -1.51 -0.09
CA ILE A 336 -23.70 -1.52 -0.60
C ILE A 336 -24.22 -2.95 -0.48
N PRO A 337 -25.40 -3.18 0.15
CA PRO A 337 -26.02 -4.50 0.13
C PRO A 337 -26.36 -4.92 -1.31
N GLU A 338 -26.27 -6.21 -1.59
CA GLU A 338 -26.50 -6.73 -2.94
C GLU A 338 -27.92 -6.41 -3.44
N GLY A 339 -28.01 -5.87 -4.64
CA GLY A 339 -29.27 -5.46 -5.26
C GLY A 339 -29.87 -4.17 -4.71
N GLU A 340 -29.20 -3.50 -3.77
CA GLU A 340 -29.71 -2.26 -3.18
C GLU A 340 -29.03 -1.01 -3.73
N MET A 341 -29.66 0.12 -3.51
CA MET A 341 -29.10 1.46 -3.73
C MET A 341 -29.05 2.22 -2.41
N ILE A 342 -27.98 2.93 -2.18
CA ILE A 342 -27.82 3.76 -0.99
C ILE A 342 -28.20 5.21 -1.26
N ARG A 343 -28.40 5.97 -0.17
CA ARG A 343 -28.65 7.40 -0.18
C ARG A 343 -27.76 8.08 0.85
N GLY A 344 -27.34 9.29 0.59
CA GLY A 344 -26.63 10.12 1.55
C GLY A 344 -25.77 11.17 0.89
N ARG A 345 -25.85 12.38 1.40
CA ARG A 345 -25.08 13.55 0.93
C ARG A 345 -23.73 13.60 1.66
N VAL A 346 -22.79 12.80 1.19
CA VAL A 346 -21.43 12.68 1.75
C VAL A 346 -20.37 12.91 0.69
N GLY A 347 -19.22 13.41 1.10
CA GLY A 347 -18.09 13.70 0.21
C GLY A 347 -17.57 15.11 0.39
N THR A 348 -16.61 15.47 -0.44
CA THR A 348 -15.95 16.78 -0.43
C THR A 348 -16.58 17.70 -1.48
N VAL A 349 -16.91 18.94 -1.08
CA VAL A 349 -17.50 19.94 -1.98
C VAL A 349 -16.60 20.18 -3.19
N GLY A 350 -17.19 20.15 -4.39
CA GLY A 350 -16.47 20.26 -5.66
C GLY A 350 -16.14 18.93 -6.31
N TYR A 351 -16.18 17.81 -5.54
CA TYR A 351 -15.98 16.45 -6.05
C TYR A 351 -17.23 15.57 -5.92
N MET A 352 -18.26 16.04 -5.17
CA MET A 352 -19.52 15.31 -5.08
C MET A 352 -20.25 15.33 -6.41
N ALA A 353 -20.77 14.17 -6.82
CA ALA A 353 -21.58 14.02 -8.01
C ALA A 353 -22.97 14.68 -7.86
N PRO A 354 -23.64 15.07 -8.97
CA PRO A 354 -24.96 15.69 -8.95
C PRO A 354 -26.01 14.89 -8.17
N GLU A 355 -26.09 13.58 -8.35
CA GLU A 355 -27.02 12.70 -7.64
C GLU A 355 -26.78 12.68 -6.12
N VAL A 356 -25.50 12.83 -5.69
CA VAL A 356 -25.15 12.91 -4.26
C VAL A 356 -25.59 14.27 -3.69
N ILE A 357 -25.38 15.37 -4.43
CA ILE A 357 -25.84 16.72 -4.05
C ILE A 357 -27.34 16.75 -3.92
N ASN A 358 -28.07 16.13 -4.85
CA ASN A 358 -29.54 16.03 -4.87
C ASN A 358 -30.09 15.04 -3.82
N ASN A 359 -29.19 14.32 -3.10
CA ASN A 359 -29.58 13.28 -2.18
C ASN A 359 -30.47 12.19 -2.82
N GLU A 360 -30.15 11.82 -4.06
CA GLU A 360 -30.79 10.72 -4.80
C GLU A 360 -30.25 9.36 -4.34
N ARG A 361 -30.82 8.26 -4.85
CA ARG A 361 -30.27 6.93 -4.64
C ARG A 361 -29.18 6.66 -5.68
N TYR A 362 -28.07 6.05 -5.25
CA TYR A 362 -26.93 5.71 -6.11
C TYR A 362 -26.28 4.39 -5.70
N THR A 363 -25.42 3.86 -6.56
CA THR A 363 -24.51 2.76 -6.29
C THR A 363 -23.07 3.24 -6.39
N PHE A 364 -22.36 2.92 -7.47
CA PHE A 364 -20.95 3.26 -7.68
C PHE A 364 -20.74 4.54 -8.50
N SER A 365 -21.79 5.13 -9.02
CA SER A 365 -21.74 6.28 -9.93
C SER A 365 -20.94 7.48 -9.39
N PRO A 366 -20.95 7.82 -8.08
CA PRO A 366 -20.16 8.94 -7.57
C PRO A 366 -18.66 8.77 -7.73
N ASP A 367 -18.16 7.53 -7.75
CA ASP A 367 -16.73 7.27 -7.87
C ASP A 367 -16.23 7.52 -9.29
N TRP A 368 -17.03 7.21 -10.30
CA TRP A 368 -16.70 7.53 -11.70
C TRP A 368 -16.74 9.03 -11.98
N TRP A 369 -17.69 9.75 -11.39
CA TRP A 369 -17.69 11.21 -11.39
C TRP A 369 -16.41 11.78 -10.76
N GLY A 370 -16.03 11.27 -9.57
CA GLY A 370 -14.81 11.64 -8.89
C GLY A 370 -13.56 11.39 -9.72
N LEU A 371 -13.50 10.28 -10.46
CA LEU A 371 -12.40 9.99 -11.40
C LEU A 371 -12.34 11.05 -12.51
N GLY A 372 -13.48 11.45 -13.07
CA GLY A 372 -13.54 12.53 -14.05
C GLY A 372 -13.01 13.86 -13.50
N CYS A 373 -13.40 14.23 -12.27
CA CYS A 373 -12.87 15.42 -11.58
C CYS A 373 -11.35 15.35 -11.41
N LEU A 374 -10.81 14.17 -11.02
CA LEU A 374 -9.37 13.99 -10.84
C LEU A 374 -8.58 14.05 -12.15
N ILE A 375 -9.06 13.41 -13.22
CA ILE A 375 -8.41 13.49 -14.54
C ILE A 375 -8.36 14.96 -14.99
N TYR A 376 -9.49 15.65 -14.90
CA TYR A 376 -9.57 17.07 -15.23
C TYR A 376 -8.55 17.90 -14.42
N GLU A 377 -8.54 17.72 -13.10
CA GLU A 377 -7.66 18.48 -12.19
C GLU A 377 -6.18 18.16 -12.39
N MET A 378 -5.83 16.91 -12.72
CA MET A 378 -4.47 16.53 -13.04
C MET A 378 -3.94 17.20 -14.31
N ILE A 379 -4.78 17.47 -15.32
CA ILE A 379 -4.39 18.18 -16.55
C ILE A 379 -4.39 19.69 -16.34
N GLU A 380 -5.54 20.24 -15.85
CA GLU A 380 -5.76 21.68 -15.80
C GLU A 380 -5.01 22.35 -14.64
N GLY A 381 -4.75 21.64 -13.55
CA GLY A 381 -4.19 22.21 -12.33
C GLY A 381 -5.21 22.94 -11.47
N GLN A 382 -6.51 22.71 -11.72
CA GLN A 382 -7.63 23.15 -10.89
C GLN A 382 -8.85 22.25 -11.11
N SER A 383 -9.74 22.19 -10.11
CA SER A 383 -10.94 21.35 -10.24
C SER A 383 -11.93 21.90 -11.28
N PRO A 384 -12.79 21.07 -11.91
CA PRO A 384 -13.63 21.50 -13.03
C PRO A 384 -14.67 22.57 -12.66
N PHE A 385 -15.14 22.60 -11.41
CA PHE A 385 -16.24 23.49 -10.97
C PHE A 385 -15.81 24.51 -9.93
N ARG A 386 -14.50 24.60 -9.63
CA ARG A 386 -13.98 25.58 -8.68
C ARG A 386 -12.56 25.98 -9.06
N ALA A 387 -12.35 27.25 -9.32
CA ALA A 387 -11.03 27.77 -9.65
C ALA A 387 -10.06 27.72 -8.44
N ARG A 388 -8.76 27.69 -8.74
CA ARG A 388 -7.71 27.69 -7.73
C ARG A 388 -7.80 28.93 -6.84
N LYS A 389 -7.81 28.72 -5.51
CA LYS A 389 -7.91 29.78 -4.48
C LYS A 389 -9.22 30.60 -4.53
N GLU A 390 -10.20 30.19 -5.29
CA GLU A 390 -11.50 30.86 -5.34
C GLU A 390 -12.22 30.74 -3.99
N ARG A 391 -12.73 31.88 -3.50
CA ARG A 391 -13.51 31.96 -2.25
C ARG A 391 -14.98 32.04 -2.59
N VAL A 392 -15.59 30.88 -2.82
CA VAL A 392 -17.03 30.76 -3.07
C VAL A 392 -17.74 29.98 -1.98
N LYS A 393 -19.01 30.24 -1.78
CA LYS A 393 -19.86 29.49 -0.87
C LYS A 393 -20.07 28.07 -1.42
N ARG A 394 -20.37 27.16 -0.50
CA ARG A 394 -20.64 25.76 -0.83
C ARG A 394 -21.77 25.61 -1.83
N GLU A 395 -22.85 26.31 -1.60
CA GLU A 395 -24.09 26.29 -2.41
C GLU A 395 -23.81 26.68 -3.87
N GLU A 396 -22.92 27.65 -4.08
CA GLU A 396 -22.53 28.10 -5.41
C GLU A 396 -21.74 27.02 -6.17
N VAL A 397 -20.79 26.36 -5.50
CA VAL A 397 -20.05 25.26 -6.12
C VAL A 397 -20.97 24.10 -6.47
N GLU A 398 -21.90 23.76 -5.57
CA GLU A 398 -22.89 22.71 -5.79
C GLU A 398 -23.83 23.05 -6.96
N LYS A 399 -24.24 24.30 -7.11
CA LYS A 399 -25.00 24.78 -8.26
C LYS A 399 -24.23 24.61 -9.57
N ARG A 400 -22.95 24.99 -9.61
CA ARG A 400 -22.10 24.79 -10.79
C ARG A 400 -21.97 23.30 -11.17
N VAL A 401 -21.77 22.43 -10.19
CA VAL A 401 -21.73 20.97 -10.43
C VAL A 401 -23.02 20.49 -11.08
N GLN A 402 -24.18 21.04 -10.71
CA GLN A 402 -25.48 20.63 -11.24
C GLN A 402 -25.80 21.24 -12.61
N GLU A 403 -25.46 22.50 -12.82
CA GLU A 403 -25.98 23.30 -13.93
C GLU A 403 -24.93 23.63 -15.00
N GLU A 404 -23.65 23.83 -14.60
CA GLU A 404 -22.61 24.29 -15.52
C GLU A 404 -21.89 23.10 -16.21
N GLN A 405 -21.42 23.33 -17.43
CA GLN A 405 -20.51 22.43 -18.11
C GLN A 405 -19.07 22.85 -17.81
N GLU A 406 -18.20 21.88 -17.69
CA GLU A 406 -16.76 22.11 -17.53
C GLU A 406 -16.13 22.67 -18.81
N LEU A 407 -15.14 23.56 -18.65
CA LEU A 407 -14.42 24.20 -19.75
C LEU A 407 -13.05 23.52 -19.93
N TYR A 408 -12.68 23.32 -21.17
CA TYR A 408 -11.42 22.65 -21.53
C TYR A 408 -10.46 23.61 -22.20
N SER A 409 -9.24 23.73 -21.68
CA SER A 409 -8.14 24.48 -22.30
C SER A 409 -7.44 23.66 -23.38
N ASP A 410 -6.45 24.28 -24.04
CA ASP A 410 -5.62 23.61 -25.06
C ASP A 410 -4.68 22.53 -24.48
N LYS A 411 -4.62 22.40 -23.16
CA LYS A 411 -3.88 21.32 -22.50
C LYS A 411 -4.51 19.93 -22.69
N PHE A 412 -5.81 19.88 -23.01
CA PHE A 412 -6.52 18.63 -23.14
C PHE A 412 -6.42 18.08 -24.56
N THR A 413 -5.95 16.86 -24.72
CA THR A 413 -6.09 16.12 -25.98
C THR A 413 -7.54 15.73 -26.22
N GLU A 414 -7.89 15.35 -27.45
CA GLU A 414 -9.27 14.95 -27.78
C GLU A 414 -9.70 13.71 -26.97
N ASP A 415 -8.82 12.73 -26.78
CA ASP A 415 -9.11 11.55 -25.96
C ASP A 415 -9.34 11.92 -24.49
N THR A 416 -8.55 12.86 -23.95
CA THR A 416 -8.66 13.34 -22.56
C THR A 416 -9.95 14.14 -22.37
N LYS A 417 -10.32 15.01 -23.34
CA LYS A 417 -11.63 15.70 -23.33
C LYS A 417 -12.80 14.72 -23.39
N ALA A 418 -12.69 13.71 -24.25
CA ALA A 418 -13.75 12.71 -24.43
C ALA A 418 -14.03 11.94 -23.14
N ILE A 419 -12.99 11.38 -22.49
CA ILE A 419 -13.17 10.63 -21.25
C ILE A 419 -13.69 11.53 -20.11
N CYS A 420 -13.19 12.77 -19.96
CA CYS A 420 -13.69 13.71 -18.96
C CYS A 420 -15.18 14.00 -19.16
N LYS A 421 -15.62 14.34 -20.38
CA LYS A 421 -17.03 14.58 -20.70
C LYS A 421 -17.92 13.39 -20.37
N MET A 422 -17.46 12.17 -20.69
CA MET A 422 -18.22 10.95 -20.42
C MET A 422 -18.31 10.62 -18.93
N LEU A 423 -17.23 10.85 -18.15
CA LEU A 423 -17.22 10.66 -16.71
C LEU A 423 -17.95 11.79 -15.94
N LEU A 424 -17.91 13.04 -16.45
CA LEU A 424 -18.60 14.20 -15.88
C LEU A 424 -20.01 14.40 -16.43
N THR A 425 -20.60 13.37 -17.05
CA THR A 425 -21.99 13.35 -17.45
C THR A 425 -22.90 13.47 -16.22
N LYS A 426 -23.79 14.47 -16.21
CA LYS A 426 -24.65 14.79 -15.05
C LYS A 426 -25.59 13.64 -14.69
N ASP A 427 -26.23 13.03 -15.70
CA ASP A 427 -27.09 11.86 -15.49
C ASP A 427 -26.22 10.61 -15.22
N PRO A 428 -26.31 10.00 -14.01
CA PRO A 428 -25.54 8.84 -13.68
C PRO A 428 -25.84 7.62 -14.57
N LYS A 429 -27.01 7.54 -15.20
CA LYS A 429 -27.36 6.43 -16.10
C LYS A 429 -26.61 6.50 -17.44
N GLN A 430 -26.20 7.69 -17.86
CA GLN A 430 -25.45 7.94 -19.09
C GLN A 430 -23.94 8.05 -18.84
N ARG A 431 -23.53 8.10 -17.58
CA ARG A 431 -22.12 8.28 -17.18
C ARG A 431 -21.30 7.04 -17.48
N LEU A 432 -20.10 7.22 -18.03
CA LEU A 432 -19.14 6.16 -18.29
C LEU A 432 -18.82 5.39 -17.00
N GLY A 433 -18.84 4.04 -17.08
CA GLY A 433 -18.60 3.16 -15.93
C GLY A 433 -19.85 2.81 -15.12
N CYS A 434 -21.02 3.38 -15.44
CA CYS A 434 -22.28 3.10 -14.75
C CYS A 434 -23.17 2.08 -15.48
N GLY A 435 -22.78 1.60 -16.67
CA GLY A 435 -23.44 0.51 -17.38
C GLY A 435 -23.10 -0.87 -16.80
N GLU A 436 -23.62 -1.91 -17.45
CA GLU A 436 -23.43 -3.31 -17.01
C GLU A 436 -21.95 -3.72 -16.97
N ASP A 437 -21.13 -3.25 -17.91
CA ASP A 437 -19.70 -3.55 -17.98
C ASP A 437 -18.86 -2.78 -16.93
N GLY A 438 -19.43 -1.80 -16.25
CA GLY A 438 -18.78 -1.06 -15.16
C GLY A 438 -17.38 -0.55 -15.53
N ALA A 439 -16.39 -0.94 -14.73
CA ALA A 439 -14.98 -0.54 -14.92
C ALA A 439 -14.40 -1.00 -16.26
N ALA A 440 -14.89 -2.10 -16.86
CA ALA A 440 -14.40 -2.58 -18.16
C ALA A 440 -14.70 -1.54 -19.25
N GLN A 441 -15.87 -0.91 -19.23
CA GLN A 441 -16.23 0.15 -20.16
C GLN A 441 -15.25 1.33 -20.08
N VAL A 442 -14.85 1.71 -18.85
CA VAL A 442 -13.86 2.78 -18.63
C VAL A 442 -12.48 2.38 -19.18
N LYS A 443 -12.02 1.17 -18.87
CA LYS A 443 -10.71 0.65 -19.31
C LYS A 443 -10.58 0.53 -20.83
N HIS A 444 -11.69 0.33 -21.57
CA HIS A 444 -11.68 0.24 -23.03
C HIS A 444 -11.72 1.60 -23.74
N HIS A 445 -11.84 2.70 -23.00
CA HIS A 445 -11.85 4.03 -23.62
C HIS A 445 -10.50 4.35 -24.32
N PRO A 446 -10.47 4.99 -25.50
CA PRO A 446 -9.25 5.32 -26.25
C PRO A 446 -8.18 6.07 -25.45
N PHE A 447 -8.57 6.83 -24.41
CA PHE A 447 -7.68 7.47 -23.47
C PHE A 447 -6.65 6.51 -22.87
N PHE A 448 -7.01 5.24 -22.65
CA PHE A 448 -6.15 4.21 -22.08
C PHE A 448 -5.44 3.31 -23.10
N ARG A 449 -5.44 3.66 -24.39
CA ARG A 449 -4.87 2.82 -25.47
C ARG A 449 -3.40 2.42 -25.25
N THR A 450 -2.63 3.23 -24.51
CA THR A 450 -1.21 2.98 -24.19
C THR A 450 -1.03 2.07 -22.97
N ILE A 451 -2.10 1.75 -22.24
CA ILE A 451 -2.05 0.99 -20.99
C ILE A 451 -2.42 -0.47 -21.22
N ASN A 452 -1.52 -1.36 -20.89
CA ASN A 452 -1.84 -2.78 -20.73
C ASN A 452 -2.26 -3.04 -19.27
N PHE A 453 -3.57 -3.10 -19.03
CA PHE A 453 -4.12 -3.25 -17.67
C PHE A 453 -3.69 -4.55 -16.99
N LYS A 454 -3.54 -5.67 -17.70
CA LYS A 454 -3.04 -6.94 -17.12
C LYS A 454 -1.63 -6.77 -16.56
N ARG A 455 -0.76 -6.08 -17.29
CA ARG A 455 0.61 -5.79 -16.83
C ARG A 455 0.63 -4.76 -15.69
N LEU A 456 -0.27 -3.77 -15.74
CA LEU A 456 -0.42 -2.79 -14.66
C LEU A 456 -0.86 -3.49 -13.36
N GLU A 457 -1.86 -4.36 -13.42
CA GLU A 457 -2.36 -5.14 -12.29
C GLU A 457 -1.31 -6.13 -11.75
N ALA A 458 -0.49 -6.71 -12.63
CA ALA A 458 0.64 -7.55 -12.25
C ALA A 458 1.80 -6.75 -11.63
N GLY A 459 1.83 -5.40 -11.78
CA GLY A 459 2.84 -4.50 -11.25
C GLY A 459 4.19 -4.57 -11.95
N VAL A 460 4.18 -4.93 -13.22
CA VAL A 460 5.39 -4.97 -14.06
C VAL A 460 5.61 -3.69 -14.87
N ILE A 461 4.64 -2.78 -14.89
CA ILE A 461 4.80 -1.46 -15.50
C ILE A 461 5.42 -0.52 -14.46
N LYS A 462 6.50 0.14 -14.85
CA LYS A 462 7.15 1.15 -14.02
C LYS A 462 6.52 2.52 -14.30
N PRO A 463 6.25 3.34 -13.25
CA PRO A 463 5.81 4.71 -13.43
C PRO A 463 6.85 5.54 -14.19
N SER A 464 6.39 6.49 -15.02
CA SER A 464 7.26 7.47 -15.69
C SER A 464 7.79 8.53 -14.73
N PHE A 465 7.12 8.72 -13.60
CA PHE A 465 7.52 9.66 -12.55
C PHE A 465 7.81 8.94 -11.24
N VAL A 466 8.98 9.19 -10.69
CA VAL A 466 9.40 8.74 -9.35
C VAL A 466 9.52 9.99 -8.46
N PRO A 467 8.84 10.04 -7.31
CA PRO A 467 8.93 11.18 -6.40
C PRO A 467 10.38 11.40 -5.93
N ASP A 468 10.89 12.63 -6.06
CA ASP A 468 12.16 12.94 -5.45
C ASP A 468 11.98 13.08 -3.94
N MET A 469 12.58 12.16 -3.19
CA MET A 469 12.52 12.10 -1.72
C MET A 469 13.11 13.35 -1.04
N ILE A 470 13.88 14.16 -1.77
CA ILE A 470 14.56 15.37 -1.26
C ILE A 470 13.62 16.57 -1.27
N GLU A 471 12.66 16.65 -2.19
CA GLU A 471 11.82 17.84 -2.38
C GLU A 471 10.60 17.93 -1.48
N THR A 472 10.12 16.83 -0.92
CA THR A 472 9.04 16.86 0.03
C THR A 472 9.53 17.32 1.40
N GLU A 473 9.28 18.59 1.77
CA GLU A 473 9.59 19.12 3.12
C GLU A 473 9.06 18.24 4.27
N CYS A 474 8.10 17.39 3.97
CA CYS A 474 7.57 16.37 4.85
C CYS A 474 8.60 15.30 5.30
N PHE A 475 9.69 15.09 4.56
CA PHE A 475 10.60 13.94 4.75
C PHE A 475 12.01 14.31 5.22
N LYS A 476 12.31 15.59 5.46
CA LYS A 476 13.64 16.04 5.92
C LYS A 476 14.14 15.34 7.19
N ASP A 477 13.24 14.89 8.05
CA ASP A 477 13.61 14.19 9.29
C ASP A 477 13.81 12.67 9.12
N LEU A 478 13.34 12.08 7.99
CA LEU A 478 13.61 10.67 7.67
C LEU A 478 15.00 10.45 7.07
N ASN A 479 15.62 11.50 6.49
CA ASN A 479 16.97 11.44 5.93
C ASN A 479 18.08 11.23 6.98
N VAL A 480 17.74 11.15 8.28
CA VAL A 480 18.66 10.65 9.30
C VAL A 480 18.88 9.14 9.16
N PHE A 481 17.98 8.46 8.44
CA PHE A 481 18.06 7.03 8.16
C PHE A 481 17.72 6.84 6.67
N GLY A 482 18.68 6.44 5.85
CA GLY A 482 18.45 6.06 4.45
C GLY A 482 17.30 5.04 4.31
N PRO A 483 16.89 4.67 3.09
CA PRO A 483 15.74 3.79 2.80
C PRO A 483 15.73 2.48 3.60
N ASN A 484 16.85 2.11 4.22
CA ASN A 484 17.01 0.94 5.09
C ASN A 484 17.14 1.28 6.58
N GLY A 485 16.79 2.51 7.02
CA GLY A 485 16.91 2.90 8.42
C GLY A 485 18.35 3.07 8.93
N MET A 486 19.34 3.13 8.04
CA MET A 486 20.74 3.35 8.37
C MET A 486 21.17 4.79 8.07
N ARG A 487 21.93 5.39 8.97
CA ARG A 487 22.68 6.62 8.67
C ARG A 487 23.66 6.31 7.54
N SER A 488 23.56 6.98 6.40
CA SER A 488 24.59 6.92 5.37
C SER A 488 25.91 7.41 5.98
N PRO A 489 27.01 6.63 5.90
CA PRO A 489 28.27 7.01 6.51
C PRO A 489 28.99 8.18 5.81
N ASP A 490 28.55 8.55 4.60
CA ASP A 490 29.34 9.35 3.66
C ASP A 490 28.73 10.71 3.30
N LEU A 491 27.62 11.13 3.91
CA LEU A 491 27.11 12.48 3.74
C LEU A 491 27.75 13.44 4.76
N ASP A 492 28.79 14.12 4.33
CA ASP A 492 29.40 15.22 5.08
C ASP A 492 28.46 16.43 5.05
N TRP A 493 27.64 16.57 6.10
CA TRP A 493 26.65 17.64 6.29
C TRP A 493 27.26 19.07 6.25
N LYS A 494 28.59 19.19 6.25
CA LYS A 494 29.31 20.47 6.11
C LYS A 494 29.37 20.97 4.66
N GLN A 495 29.00 20.17 3.68
CA GLN A 495 29.06 20.53 2.24
C GLN A 495 27.70 20.88 1.63
N LEU A 496 26.63 20.92 2.41
CA LEU A 496 25.34 21.38 1.91
C LEU A 496 25.38 22.90 1.70
N PRO A 497 24.97 23.42 0.51
CA PRO A 497 24.91 24.86 0.27
C PRO A 497 23.98 25.51 1.30
N GLU A 498 24.41 26.64 1.89
CA GLU A 498 23.59 27.42 2.79
C GLU A 498 22.24 27.76 2.14
N PRO A 499 21.11 27.57 2.86
CA PRO A 499 19.81 27.96 2.32
C PRO A 499 19.81 29.46 1.99
N PRO A 500 19.14 29.89 0.93
CA PRO A 500 19.15 31.29 0.49
C PRO A 500 18.70 32.21 1.62
N LYS A 501 19.48 33.26 1.89
CA LYS A 501 19.23 34.26 2.94
C LYS A 501 17.84 34.86 2.73
N ARG A 502 16.92 34.64 3.68
CA ARG A 502 15.55 35.16 3.66
C ARG A 502 15.55 36.69 3.67
N SER A 503 14.66 37.30 2.90
CA SER A 503 14.48 38.75 2.88
C SER A 503 14.10 39.31 4.25
N LEU A 504 14.49 40.57 4.51
CA LEU A 504 14.18 41.27 5.77
C LEU A 504 12.68 41.29 6.10
N LEU A 505 11.80 41.35 5.09
CA LEU A 505 10.35 41.29 5.24
C LEU A 505 9.84 39.93 5.76
N GLN A 506 10.46 38.83 5.36
CA GLN A 506 10.09 37.50 5.88
C GLN A 506 10.54 37.28 7.33
N ARG A 507 11.52 38.04 7.82
CA ARG A 507 11.95 38.02 9.23
C ARG A 507 11.02 38.80 10.14
N LEU A 508 10.40 39.87 9.66
CA LEU A 508 9.51 40.75 10.45
C LEU A 508 8.10 40.19 10.67
N PHE A 509 7.61 39.26 9.85
CA PHE A 509 6.25 38.74 9.94
C PHE A 509 6.13 37.32 10.53
N ARG A 510 7.19 36.76 11.10
CA ARG A 510 7.10 35.51 11.86
C ARG A 510 6.95 35.79 13.34
N ARG A 511 5.77 35.51 13.89
CA ARG A 511 5.61 35.29 15.33
C ARG A 511 6.46 34.07 15.70
N HIS A 512 7.34 34.25 16.69
CA HIS A 512 8.19 33.18 17.22
C HIS A 512 7.35 32.05 17.82
N PRO A 513 7.74 30.77 17.66
CA PRO A 513 7.08 29.65 18.34
C PRO A 513 7.36 29.57 19.86
N ALA A 514 8.07 30.56 20.42
CA ALA A 514 8.54 30.54 21.80
C ALA A 514 7.50 30.99 22.84
N ASP A 515 6.28 31.41 22.45
CA ASP A 515 5.29 31.95 23.39
C ASP A 515 4.38 30.90 24.05
N TYR A 516 4.72 29.62 24.01
CA TYR A 516 4.01 28.55 24.74
C TYR A 516 4.93 27.78 25.72
N THR A 517 5.88 28.43 26.37
CA THR A 517 6.49 27.91 27.57
C THR A 517 5.62 28.34 28.78
N ILE A 518 4.87 27.39 29.29
CA ILE A 518 4.18 27.53 30.58
C ILE A 518 5.29 27.72 31.66
N SER A 519 5.34 28.90 32.21
CA SER A 519 6.14 29.24 33.39
C SER A 519 5.70 28.37 34.59
N THR A 520 6.51 27.40 34.94
CA THR A 520 6.42 26.77 36.26
C THR A 520 7.11 27.67 37.26
N ASN A 521 6.37 28.56 37.91
CA ASN A 521 6.81 29.22 39.10
C ASN A 521 6.72 28.28 40.31
N THR A 522 7.87 27.83 40.76
CA THR A 522 8.09 27.29 42.09
C THR A 522 8.03 28.43 43.11
N HIS A 523 7.03 28.43 43.96
CA HIS A 523 7.14 29.03 45.30
C HIS A 523 6.73 28.03 46.35
N SER A 524 7.73 27.69 47.14
CA SER A 524 7.66 27.06 48.45
C SER A 524 6.87 27.94 49.42
N ASN A 525 5.97 27.35 50.23
CA ASN A 525 5.98 27.45 51.67
C ASN A 525 4.81 26.67 52.30
N LEU A 526 5.19 25.74 53.17
CA LEU A 526 4.80 25.48 54.55
C LEU A 526 3.31 25.52 54.96
N THR A 527 2.70 24.46 55.37
CA THR A 527 2.55 23.95 56.74
C THR A 527 1.36 23.02 56.88
N ALA A 528 1.63 21.91 57.50
CA ALA A 528 0.88 21.21 58.56
C ALA A 528 -0.59 20.75 58.34
N GLY A 529 -0.79 19.47 58.55
CA GLY A 529 -1.96 19.03 59.33
C GLY A 529 -2.66 17.76 58.88
N VAL A 530 -2.20 16.63 59.37
CA VAL A 530 -2.94 15.60 60.14
C VAL A 530 -4.04 14.76 59.43
N ASN A 531 -3.73 13.44 59.41
CA ASN A 531 -4.57 12.25 59.63
C ASN A 531 -5.78 11.90 58.72
N SER A 532 -5.78 10.75 58.10
CA SER A 532 -6.26 9.48 58.68
C SER A 532 -6.47 8.41 57.55
N HIS A 533 -6.31 7.19 57.96
CA HIS A 533 -6.22 5.93 57.25
C HIS A 533 -7.54 5.44 56.58
N PRO A 534 -7.46 4.30 55.82
CA PRO A 534 -8.34 3.90 54.74
C PRO A 534 -9.51 2.98 55.18
N PRO A 535 -10.29 2.50 54.25
CA PRO A 535 -10.35 1.05 54.04
C PRO A 535 -10.54 0.57 52.60
N THR A 536 -9.86 -0.49 52.31
CA THR A 536 -10.17 -1.79 51.67
C THR A 536 -11.50 -1.95 50.94
N ALA A 537 -11.49 -2.45 49.72
CA ALA A 537 -11.90 -3.82 49.33
C ALA A 537 -12.17 -3.96 47.82
N ASN A 538 -11.56 -4.97 47.29
CA ASN A 538 -12.00 -5.95 46.25
C ASN A 538 -13.16 -5.65 45.33
N SER A 539 -12.94 -5.78 44.02
CA SER A 539 -13.60 -6.84 43.27
C SER A 539 -12.99 -7.04 41.87
N ALA A 540 -12.68 -8.27 41.61
CA ALA A 540 -12.27 -8.81 40.33
C ALA A 540 -13.45 -8.78 39.35
N CYS A 541 -13.18 -8.45 38.11
CA CYS A 541 -14.02 -8.88 37.00
C CYS A 541 -13.16 -9.35 35.84
N GLN A 542 -13.16 -10.65 35.67
CA GLN A 542 -12.70 -11.40 34.51
C GLN A 542 -13.56 -11.04 33.31
N GLY A 543 -12.95 -10.59 32.23
CA GLY A 543 -13.57 -10.44 30.93
C GLY A 543 -12.99 -11.47 29.94
N ARG A 544 -13.81 -12.42 29.56
CA ARG A 544 -13.52 -13.51 28.62
C ARG A 544 -13.16 -12.98 27.24
N ALA A 545 -12.09 -13.53 26.69
CA ALA A 545 -11.80 -13.53 25.27
C ALA A 545 -12.72 -14.51 24.54
N ILE A 546 -13.36 -14.06 23.47
CA ILE A 546 -14.03 -14.92 22.50
C ILE A 546 -13.22 -14.82 21.20
N ALA A 547 -12.50 -15.89 20.92
CA ALA A 547 -11.99 -16.20 19.59
C ALA A 547 -13.04 -17.04 18.86
N GLN A 548 -13.47 -16.60 17.70
CA GLN A 548 -14.12 -17.46 16.71
C GLN A 548 -13.55 -17.12 15.35
N ALA A 549 -12.88 -18.11 14.76
CA ALA A 549 -12.62 -18.18 13.33
C ALA A 549 -13.78 -18.92 12.67
N PRO A 550 -14.15 -18.59 11.46
CA PRO A 550 -14.91 -19.49 10.61
C PRO A 550 -14.04 -20.08 9.51
N SER A 551 -14.43 -21.24 9.15
CA SER A 551 -14.01 -22.17 8.11
C SER A 551 -13.88 -21.55 6.71
#